data_127d5fc62ecdb75c38d78fd9a4a69136
#
_entry.id   127d5fc62ecdb75c38d78fd9a4a69136
#
_cell.length_a   1.000
_cell.length_b   1.000
_cell.length_c   1.000
_cell.angle_alpha   90.00
_cell.angle_beta   90.00
_cell.angle_gamma   90.00
#
_symmetry.space_group_name_H-M   'P 1'
#
loop_
_entity.id
_entity.type
_entity.pdbx_description
1 polymer ?
#
loop_
_entity_poly.entity_id
_entity_poly.type
_entity_poly.pdbx_seq_one_letter_code
_entity_poly.pdbx_strand_id
1 'polypeptide(L)'
;SRFVYGKPRFADGKLTLSVANKSKRDGEETVLVYINKVGDTDGPVRTLRAFQRVEVAAGDSKEVTIPLPDSAFEWWDPASNAMRILPGQYIVQVGKHKLRITRDQ
;
A
#
# COMPACT_ATOMS: atom_id res chain seq x y z
N SER A 1 -9.26 2.94 19.39
CA SER A 1 -10.05 3.07 18.18
C SER A 1 -10.03 1.76 17.39
N ARG A 2 -11.11 1.47 16.71
CA ARG A 2 -11.25 0.25 15.94
C ARG A 2 -11.52 0.60 14.50
N PHE A 3 -10.59 0.29 13.62
CA PHE A 3 -10.68 0.62 12.21
C PHE A 3 -10.81 -0.64 11.37
N VAL A 4 -11.67 -0.60 10.36
CA VAL A 4 -11.86 -1.68 9.40
C VAL A 4 -11.56 -1.13 8.01
N TYR A 5 -10.68 -1.81 7.30
CA TYR A 5 -10.30 -1.43 5.95
C TYR A 5 -11.17 -2.14 4.93
N GLY A 6 -11.68 -1.40 3.96
CA GLY A 6 -12.34 -1.98 2.81
C GLY A 6 -11.33 -2.53 1.80
N LYS A 7 -11.84 -3.21 0.78
CA LYS A 7 -10.99 -3.81 -0.24
C LYS A 7 -10.28 -2.71 -1.04
N PRO A 8 -8.94 -2.73 -1.08
CA PRO A 8 -8.20 -1.71 -1.82
C PRO A 8 -8.28 -1.92 -3.33
N ARG A 9 -8.16 -0.82 -4.06
CA ARG A 9 -8.11 -0.82 -5.52
C ARG A 9 -6.92 0.02 -5.97
N PHE A 10 -6.26 -0.42 -7.03
CA PHE A 10 -5.14 0.32 -7.61
C PHE A 10 -5.48 0.68 -9.04
N ALA A 11 -5.45 1.97 -9.35
CA ALA A 11 -5.70 2.49 -10.69
C ALA A 11 -5.02 3.85 -10.83
N ASP A 12 -4.52 4.13 -12.03
CA ASP A 12 -3.91 5.42 -12.37
C ASP A 12 -2.80 5.82 -11.40
N GLY A 13 -2.03 4.83 -10.90
CA GLY A 13 -0.94 5.09 -9.98
C GLY A 13 -1.39 5.44 -8.57
N LYS A 14 -2.64 5.18 -8.22
CA LYS A 14 -3.18 5.50 -6.90
C LYS A 14 -3.87 4.30 -6.29
N LEU A 15 -3.64 4.12 -5.00
CA LEU A 15 -4.30 3.09 -4.22
C LEU A 15 -5.45 3.72 -3.45
N THR A 16 -6.65 3.19 -3.65
CA THR A 16 -7.86 3.72 -3.01
C THR A 16 -8.51 2.64 -2.17
N LEU A 17 -8.87 2.99 -0.94
CA LEU A 17 -9.57 2.07 -0.04
C LEU A 17 -10.43 2.88 0.92
N SER A 18 -11.38 2.20 1.56
CA SER A 18 -12.18 2.83 2.60
C SER A 18 -11.65 2.44 3.98
N VAL A 19 -11.74 3.37 4.91
CA VAL A 19 -11.36 3.13 6.31
C VAL A 19 -12.58 3.51 7.16
N ALA A 20 -13.10 2.55 7.90
CA ALA A 20 -14.26 2.77 8.75
C ALA A 20 -13.85 2.73 10.21
N ASN A 21 -14.37 3.68 10.98
CA ASN A 21 -14.14 3.71 12.42
C ASN A 21 -15.34 3.06 13.12
N LYS A 22 -15.13 1.87 13.67
CA LYS A 22 -16.18 1.11 14.32
C LYS A 22 -16.24 1.36 15.83
N SER A 23 -15.46 2.30 16.32
CA SER A 23 -15.48 2.64 17.75
C SER A 23 -16.49 3.75 18.02
N LYS A 24 -16.67 4.08 19.29
CA LYS A 24 -17.58 5.13 19.73
C LYS A 24 -16.88 6.48 19.84
N ARG A 25 -15.62 6.57 19.49
CA ARG A 25 -14.83 7.78 19.57
C ARG A 25 -14.22 8.11 18.20
N ASP A 26 -14.10 9.40 17.94
CA ASP A 26 -13.33 9.84 16.78
C ASP A 26 -11.89 9.34 16.95
N GLY A 27 -11.23 9.02 15.85
CA GLY A 27 -9.89 8.52 15.91
C GLY A 27 -9.09 8.85 14.67
N GLU A 28 -7.79 8.65 14.79
CA GLU A 28 -6.84 8.85 13.71
C GLU A 28 -6.18 7.50 13.43
N GLU A 29 -6.10 7.16 12.16
CA GLU A 29 -5.44 5.94 11.74
C GLU A 29 -4.32 6.28 10.77
N THR A 30 -3.22 5.55 10.86
CA THR A 30 -2.15 5.63 9.87
C THR A 30 -2.25 4.40 8.99
N VAL A 31 -2.57 4.63 7.72
CA VAL A 31 -2.68 3.54 6.74
C VAL A 31 -1.28 3.30 6.19
N LEU A 32 -0.77 2.09 6.40
CA LEU A 32 0.58 1.72 5.98
C LEU A 32 0.48 0.83 4.73
N VAL A 33 1.27 1.16 3.73
CA VAL A 33 1.29 0.41 2.46
C VAL A 33 2.64 -0.27 2.32
N TYR A 34 2.61 -1.60 2.32
CA TYR A 34 3.80 -2.41 2.11
C TYR A 34 3.77 -3.00 0.71
N ILE A 35 4.93 -3.08 0.08
CA ILE A 35 5.06 -3.68 -1.24
C ILE A 35 6.12 -4.76 -1.18
N ASN A 36 5.79 -5.90 -1.76
CA ASN A 36 6.69 -7.04 -1.85
C ASN A 36 6.74 -7.49 -3.31
N LYS A 37 7.95 -7.76 -3.81
CA LYS A 37 8.11 -8.27 -5.17
C LYS A 37 8.05 -9.79 -5.14
N VAL A 38 7.16 -10.36 -5.93
CA VAL A 38 7.01 -11.82 -6.02
C VAL A 38 8.27 -12.42 -6.64
N GLY A 39 8.80 -13.45 -5.98
CA GLY A 39 10.00 -14.13 -6.47
C GLY A 39 11.31 -13.57 -5.96
N ASP A 40 11.26 -12.50 -5.16
CA ASP A 40 12.45 -11.94 -4.55
C ASP A 40 12.78 -12.73 -3.28
N THR A 41 13.80 -13.59 -3.37
CA THR A 41 14.18 -14.45 -2.26
C THR A 41 15.27 -13.87 -1.39
N ASP A 42 15.97 -12.84 -1.89
CA ASP A 42 17.09 -12.23 -1.17
C ASP A 42 16.74 -10.91 -0.52
N GLY A 43 15.57 -10.37 -0.84
CA GLY A 43 15.14 -9.10 -0.31
C GLY A 43 14.27 -9.26 0.93
N PRO A 44 13.84 -8.15 1.51
CA PRO A 44 12.94 -8.18 2.65
C PRO A 44 11.59 -8.76 2.24
N VAL A 45 10.91 -9.38 3.22
CA VAL A 45 9.59 -9.98 2.98
C VAL A 45 8.62 -8.92 2.48
N ARG A 46 8.71 -7.73 3.04
CA ARG A 46 7.89 -6.60 2.61
C ARG A 46 8.60 -5.31 2.98
N THR A 47 8.34 -4.26 2.21
CA THR A 47 8.95 -2.95 2.42
C THR A 47 7.86 -1.89 2.52
N LEU A 48 7.94 -1.05 3.52
CA LEU A 48 7.01 0.08 3.66
C LEU A 48 7.33 1.10 2.57
N ARG A 49 6.36 1.37 1.69
CA ARG A 49 6.56 2.26 0.54
C ARG A 49 5.73 3.53 0.62
N ALA A 50 4.64 3.53 1.39
CA ALA A 50 3.80 4.70 1.50
C ALA A 50 3.01 4.63 2.79
N PHE A 51 2.54 5.78 3.25
CA PHE A 51 1.62 5.84 4.37
C PHE A 51 0.76 7.08 4.24
N GLN A 52 -0.41 7.04 4.89
CA GLN A 52 -1.33 8.15 4.89
C GLN A 52 -2.07 8.18 6.23
N ARG A 53 -2.06 9.34 6.86
CA ARG A 53 -2.84 9.54 8.09
C ARG A 53 -4.24 9.99 7.72
N VAL A 54 -5.22 9.47 8.44
CA VAL A 54 -6.62 9.79 8.19
C VAL A 54 -7.36 9.91 9.51
N GLU A 55 -8.20 10.93 9.62
CA GLU A 55 -9.07 11.10 10.77
C GLU A 55 -10.47 10.65 10.38
N VAL A 56 -11.06 9.77 11.17
CA VAL A 56 -12.38 9.22 10.90
C VAL A 56 -13.25 9.39 12.15
N ALA A 57 -14.38 10.05 11.98
CA ALA A 57 -15.31 10.25 13.07
C ALA A 57 -15.91 8.91 13.52
N ALA A 58 -16.33 8.87 14.77
CA ALA A 58 -16.94 7.67 15.34
C ALA A 58 -18.10 7.18 14.48
N GLY A 59 -18.10 5.89 14.15
CA GLY A 59 -19.15 5.29 13.35
C GLY A 59 -19.18 5.68 11.89
N ASP A 60 -18.19 6.45 11.44
CA ASP A 60 -18.11 6.94 10.07
C ASP A 60 -17.09 6.15 9.26
N SER A 61 -17.03 6.42 7.96
CA SER A 61 -16.02 5.84 7.08
C SER A 61 -15.54 6.91 6.12
N LYS A 62 -14.31 6.73 5.66
CA LYS A 62 -13.69 7.69 4.77
C LYS A 62 -12.92 6.96 3.68
N GLU A 63 -13.03 7.48 2.45
CA GLU A 63 -12.22 6.95 1.36
C GLU A 63 -10.86 7.59 1.38
N VAL A 64 -9.83 6.77 1.31
CA VAL A 64 -8.43 7.21 1.36
C VAL A 64 -7.79 6.90 0.03
N THR A 65 -7.13 7.89 -0.57
CA THR A 65 -6.38 7.71 -1.80
C THR A 65 -4.90 7.96 -1.50
N ILE A 66 -4.08 6.96 -1.77
CA ILE A 66 -2.65 7.03 -1.52
C ILE A 66 -1.93 6.94 -2.86
N PRO A 67 -1.19 7.98 -3.27
CA PRO A 67 -0.44 7.89 -4.52
C PRO A 67 0.69 6.87 -4.38
N LEU A 68 0.83 6.01 -5.37
CA LEU A 68 1.94 5.06 -5.47
C LEU A 68 2.68 5.36 -6.76
N PRO A 69 3.59 6.33 -6.74
CA PRO A 69 4.37 6.66 -7.94
C PRO A 69 5.28 5.50 -8.32
N ASP A 70 5.85 5.58 -9.51
CA ASP A 70 6.75 4.52 -9.98
C ASP A 70 7.86 4.23 -8.99
N SER A 71 8.34 5.24 -8.27
CA SER A 71 9.38 5.07 -7.27
C SER A 71 8.99 4.10 -6.15
N ALA A 72 7.68 3.93 -5.89
CA ALA A 72 7.22 2.99 -4.87
C ALA A 72 7.45 1.54 -5.27
N PHE A 73 7.65 1.27 -6.56
CA PHE A 73 7.90 -0.07 -7.09
C PHE A 73 9.37 -0.29 -7.47
N GLU A 74 10.25 0.64 -7.13
CA GLU A 74 11.66 0.52 -7.47
C GLU A 74 12.40 -0.38 -6.48
N TRP A 75 13.27 -1.22 -7.01
CA TRP A 75 14.15 -2.10 -6.26
C TRP A 75 15.57 -1.90 -6.76
N TRP A 76 16.52 -2.23 -5.90
CA TRP A 76 17.92 -2.15 -6.29
C TRP A 76 18.23 -3.20 -7.36
N ASP A 77 18.79 -2.74 -8.47
CA ASP A 77 19.20 -3.59 -9.57
C ASP A 77 20.73 -3.61 -9.60
N PRO A 78 21.37 -4.71 -9.16
CA PRO A 78 22.83 -4.77 -9.16
C PRO A 78 23.44 -4.75 -10.57
N ALA A 79 22.70 -5.18 -11.57
CA ALA A 79 23.20 -5.18 -12.94
C ALA A 79 23.42 -3.76 -13.47
N SER A 80 22.54 -2.83 -13.12
CA SER A 80 22.67 -1.43 -13.52
C SER A 80 23.19 -0.53 -12.42
N ASN A 81 23.38 -1.08 -11.21
CA ASN A 81 23.83 -0.35 -10.03
C ASN A 81 22.94 0.86 -9.73
N ALA A 82 21.62 0.66 -9.84
CA ALA A 82 20.65 1.73 -9.67
C ALA A 82 19.31 1.18 -9.20
N MET A 83 18.47 2.07 -8.68
CA MET A 83 17.08 1.72 -8.34
C MET A 83 16.25 1.74 -9.61
N ARG A 84 15.51 0.67 -9.85
CA ARG A 84 14.68 0.53 -11.05
C ARG A 84 13.43 -0.26 -10.74
N ILE A 85 12.41 -0.08 -11.58
CA ILE A 85 11.25 -0.96 -11.57
C ILE A 85 11.63 -2.21 -12.33
N LEU A 86 11.74 -3.33 -11.61
CA LEU A 86 12.04 -4.61 -12.25
C LEU A 86 10.73 -5.22 -12.73
N PRO A 87 10.71 -5.79 -13.95
CA PRO A 87 9.48 -6.42 -14.45
C PRO A 87 9.05 -7.57 -13.55
N GLY A 88 7.75 -7.78 -13.43
CA GLY A 88 7.21 -8.88 -12.67
C GLY A 88 5.98 -8.49 -11.87
N GLN A 89 5.66 -9.33 -10.91
CA GLN A 89 4.49 -9.14 -10.07
C GLN A 89 4.88 -8.60 -8.70
N TYR A 90 4.04 -7.71 -8.20
CA TYR A 90 4.22 -7.11 -6.89
C TYR A 90 2.95 -7.31 -6.07
N ILE A 91 3.12 -7.48 -4.76
CA ILE A 91 2.00 -7.58 -3.85
C ILE A 91 1.99 -6.32 -2.99
N VAL A 92 0.89 -5.57 -3.09
CA VAL A 92 0.66 -4.40 -2.26
C VAL A 92 -0.21 -4.84 -1.09
N GLN A 93 0.30 -4.64 0.13
CA GLN A 93 -0.42 -5.05 1.33
C GLN A 93 -0.82 -3.83 2.14
N VAL A 94 -2.11 -3.74 2.43
CA VAL A 94 -2.69 -2.69 3.27
C VAL A 94 -3.54 -3.37 4.33
N GLY A 95 -3.12 -3.28 5.60
CA GLY A 95 -3.79 -3.99 6.67
C GLY A 95 -3.78 -5.50 6.40
N LYS A 96 -4.95 -6.11 6.32
CA LYS A 96 -5.09 -7.53 6.02
C LYS A 96 -5.32 -7.81 4.54
N HIS A 97 -5.43 -6.77 3.74
CA HIS A 97 -5.73 -6.92 2.31
C HIS A 97 -4.45 -6.95 1.50
N LYS A 98 -4.45 -7.80 0.48
CA LYS A 98 -3.33 -7.92 -0.45
C LYS A 98 -3.84 -7.75 -1.86
N LEU A 99 -3.08 -7.00 -2.66
CA LEU A 99 -3.43 -6.70 -4.03
C LEU A 99 -2.24 -7.04 -4.91
N ARG A 100 -2.46 -7.83 -5.96
CA ARG A 100 -1.40 -8.22 -6.87
C ARG A 100 -1.38 -7.28 -8.06
N ILE A 101 -0.20 -6.73 -8.34
CA ILE A 101 0.00 -5.78 -9.44
C ILE A 101 1.12 -6.31 -10.32
N THR A 102 0.89 -6.31 -11.64
CA THR A 102 1.91 -6.70 -12.61
C THR A 102 2.51 -5.44 -13.23
N ARG A 103 3.84 -5.38 -13.25
CA ARG A 103 4.57 -4.27 -13.88
C ARG A 103 5.46 -4.83 -14.97
N ASP A 104 5.46 -4.17 -16.10
CA ASP A 104 6.32 -4.53 -17.22
C ASP A 104 7.63 -3.76 -17.19
N GLN A 105 7.66 -2.72 -16.41
CA GLN A 105 8.86 -1.90 -16.13
C GLN A 105 8.56 -0.88 -15.06
#